data_61bf62f3c8f8cdf36799114511038c88
#
_entry.id   61bf62f3c8f8cdf36799114511038c88
#
_cell.length_a   1.000
_cell.length_b   1.000
_cell.length_c   1.000
_cell.angle_alpha   90.00
_cell.angle_beta   90.00
_cell.angle_gamma   90.00
#
_symmetry.space_group_name_H-M   'P 1'
#
loop_
_entity.id
_entity.type
_entity.pdbx_description
1 polymer ?
#
loop_
_entity_poly.entity_id
_entity_poly.type
_entity_poly.pdbx_seq_one_letter_code
_entity_poly.pdbx_strand_id
1 'polypeptide(L)'
;MESPQASEQSIVSEIVNQRLGLDGLDYPVPVRAGQLDFMLGALTLVALVLLALTGVVLTQFFNPAVNGAHDSVRYILTGSAVVALLRDVHIWSASASLTLVFSHLVAVFWRGGFRRPREGMWWSGVLLLAVLFG
;
A
#
# COMPACT_ATOMS: atom_id res chain seq x y z
N MET A 1 -12.41 -14.20 -46.87
CA MET A 1 -10.99 -14.55 -46.85
C MET A 1 -10.35 -13.65 -45.77
N GLU A 2 -10.29 -14.14 -44.56
CA GLU A 2 -9.59 -13.40 -43.45
C GLU A 2 -8.10 -13.42 -43.75
N SER A 3 -7.46 -12.27 -43.52
CA SER A 3 -6.03 -12.14 -43.79
C SER A 3 -5.24 -12.96 -42.73
N PRO A 4 -4.14 -13.65 -43.13
CA PRO A 4 -3.34 -14.46 -42.22
C PRO A 4 -2.84 -13.66 -40.98
N GLN A 5 -2.69 -12.35 -41.12
CA GLN A 5 -2.25 -11.45 -40.05
C GLN A 5 -3.33 -11.24 -38.97
N ALA A 6 -4.62 -11.28 -39.33
CA ALA A 6 -5.72 -11.18 -38.36
C ALA A 6 -5.82 -12.41 -37.48
N SER A 7 -5.54 -13.60 -38.04
CA SER A 7 -5.55 -14.87 -37.30
C SER A 7 -4.35 -14.99 -36.35
N GLU A 8 -3.15 -14.53 -36.74
CA GLU A 8 -1.99 -14.52 -35.86
C GLU A 8 -2.17 -13.56 -34.68
N GLN A 9 -2.70 -12.37 -34.90
CA GLN A 9 -2.96 -11.41 -33.83
C GLN A 9 -3.99 -11.91 -32.82
N SER A 10 -5.02 -12.64 -33.30
CA SER A 10 -6.03 -13.24 -32.41
C SER A 10 -5.42 -14.34 -31.52
N ILE A 11 -4.58 -15.20 -32.10
CA ILE A 11 -3.91 -16.29 -31.38
C ILE A 11 -2.93 -15.73 -30.32
N VAL A 12 -2.15 -14.72 -30.68
CA VAL A 12 -1.21 -14.08 -29.74
C VAL A 12 -1.95 -13.40 -28.59
N SER A 13 -3.04 -12.69 -28.86
CA SER A 13 -3.84 -12.05 -27.80
C SER A 13 -4.49 -13.08 -26.88
N GLU A 14 -4.96 -14.19 -27.41
CA GLU A 14 -5.55 -15.28 -26.63
C GLU A 14 -4.53 -15.97 -25.74
N ILE A 15 -3.33 -16.24 -26.25
CA ILE A 15 -2.22 -16.82 -25.47
C ILE A 15 -1.79 -15.86 -24.36
N VAL A 16 -1.68 -14.57 -24.66
CA VAL A 16 -1.31 -13.53 -23.68
C VAL A 16 -2.36 -13.44 -22.58
N ASN A 17 -3.64 -13.40 -22.94
CA ASN A 17 -4.75 -13.37 -21.98
C ASN A 17 -4.76 -14.58 -21.06
N GLN A 18 -4.61 -15.79 -21.62
CA GLN A 18 -4.58 -17.04 -20.84
C GLN A 18 -3.34 -17.12 -19.93
N ARG A 19 -2.17 -16.70 -20.43
CA ARG A 19 -0.92 -16.77 -19.64
C ARG A 19 -0.82 -15.74 -18.54
N LEU A 20 -1.38 -14.55 -18.76
CA LEU A 20 -1.37 -13.46 -17.78
C LEU A 20 -2.65 -13.42 -16.94
N GLY A 21 -3.64 -14.27 -17.23
CA GLY A 21 -4.91 -14.31 -16.50
C GLY A 21 -5.70 -13.01 -16.64
N LEU A 22 -5.56 -12.29 -17.79
CA LEU A 22 -6.19 -10.98 -17.99
C LEU A 22 -7.72 -11.09 -18.10
N ASP A 23 -8.25 -12.25 -18.46
CA ASP A 23 -9.70 -12.53 -18.44
C ASP A 23 -10.28 -12.40 -17.02
N GLY A 24 -9.45 -12.63 -15.99
CA GLY A 24 -9.82 -12.41 -14.60
C GLY A 24 -9.89 -10.93 -14.18
N LEU A 25 -9.37 -10.02 -15.02
CA LEU A 25 -9.43 -8.58 -14.79
C LEU A 25 -10.72 -7.95 -15.33
N ASP A 26 -11.40 -8.63 -16.25
CA ASP A 26 -12.70 -8.21 -16.79
C ASP A 26 -13.83 -8.67 -15.84
N TYR A 27 -13.73 -8.24 -14.62
CA TYR A 27 -14.62 -8.56 -13.51
C TYR A 27 -15.58 -7.38 -13.29
N PRO A 28 -16.92 -7.62 -13.30
CA PRO A 28 -17.87 -6.54 -13.05
C PRO A 28 -17.67 -5.97 -11.64
N VAL A 29 -17.11 -4.77 -11.57
CA VAL A 29 -16.89 -4.08 -10.31
C VAL A 29 -18.25 -3.83 -9.63
N PRO A 30 -18.52 -4.37 -8.44
CA PRO A 30 -19.78 -4.12 -7.75
C PRO A 30 -19.97 -2.61 -7.56
N VAL A 31 -21.18 -2.11 -7.80
CA VAL A 31 -21.53 -0.68 -7.63
C VAL A 31 -21.12 -0.15 -6.25
N ARG A 32 -21.06 -1.02 -5.26
CA ARG A 32 -20.60 -0.70 -3.89
C ARG A 32 -19.10 -0.47 -3.76
N ALA A 33 -18.27 -0.90 -4.74
CA ALA A 33 -16.83 -0.71 -4.66
C ALA A 33 -16.41 0.77 -4.68
N GLY A 34 -17.25 1.66 -5.24
CA GLY A 34 -17.08 3.10 -5.20
C GLY A 34 -17.53 3.79 -3.90
N GLN A 35 -18.07 3.05 -2.93
CA GLN A 35 -18.44 3.64 -1.65
C GLN A 35 -17.16 3.95 -0.84
N LEU A 36 -17.17 5.09 -0.16
CA LEU A 36 -16.06 5.59 0.67
C LEU A 36 -15.48 4.52 1.60
N ASP A 37 -16.33 3.65 2.10
CA ASP A 37 -15.96 2.57 3.01
C ASP A 37 -15.01 1.53 2.40
N PHE A 38 -15.20 1.18 1.13
CA PHE A 38 -14.29 0.26 0.43
C PHE A 38 -13.03 0.96 -0.04
N MET A 39 -13.14 2.26 -0.36
CA MET A 39 -11.99 3.10 -0.71
C MET A 39 -11.05 3.32 0.49
N LEU A 40 -11.56 3.34 1.73
CA LEU A 40 -10.73 3.46 2.93
C LEU A 40 -9.66 2.35 3.01
N GLY A 41 -10.02 1.10 2.71
CA GLY A 41 -9.05 -0.01 2.69
C GLY A 41 -7.94 0.18 1.65
N ALA A 42 -8.31 0.60 0.43
CA ALA A 42 -7.34 0.87 -0.64
C ALA A 42 -6.43 2.06 -0.29
N LEU A 43 -6.99 3.15 0.23
CA LEU A 43 -6.19 4.31 0.67
C LEU A 43 -5.24 3.94 1.81
N THR A 44 -5.70 3.14 2.77
CA THR A 44 -4.87 2.62 3.85
C THR A 44 -3.69 1.82 3.31
N LEU A 45 -3.94 0.93 2.36
CA LEU A 45 -2.88 0.13 1.73
C LEU A 45 -1.85 1.01 1.01
N VAL A 46 -2.30 1.99 0.22
CA VAL A 46 -1.40 2.92 -0.50
C VAL A 46 -0.54 3.70 0.49
N ALA A 47 -1.12 4.23 1.57
CA ALA A 47 -0.39 4.97 2.59
C ALA A 47 0.66 4.08 3.28
N LEU A 48 0.32 2.82 3.61
CA LEU A 48 1.24 1.86 4.21
C LEU A 48 2.40 1.48 3.27
N VAL A 49 2.11 1.28 1.98
CA VAL A 49 3.15 1.00 0.98
C VAL A 49 4.11 2.18 0.85
N LEU A 50 3.59 3.41 0.78
CA LEU A 50 4.43 4.62 0.75
C LEU A 50 5.28 4.73 2.01
N LEU A 51 4.69 4.50 3.18
CA LEU A 51 5.40 4.51 4.46
C LEU A 51 6.53 3.48 4.48
N ALA A 52 6.27 2.25 4.06
CA ALA A 52 7.26 1.17 4.02
C ALA A 52 8.39 1.48 3.03
N LEU A 53 8.07 1.89 1.81
CA LEU A 53 9.07 2.19 0.78
C LEU A 53 9.98 3.36 1.20
N THR A 54 9.40 4.45 1.67
CA THR A 54 10.19 5.62 2.14
C THR A 54 10.99 5.27 3.38
N GLY A 55 10.47 4.45 4.28
CA GLY A 55 11.20 3.97 5.45
C GLY A 55 12.43 3.14 5.09
N VAL A 56 12.28 2.14 4.19
CA VAL A 56 13.40 1.33 3.70
C VAL A 56 14.48 2.20 3.06
N VAL A 57 14.11 3.19 2.26
CA VAL A 57 15.09 4.10 1.65
C VAL A 57 15.79 4.95 2.72
N LEU A 58 15.06 5.48 3.71
CA LEU A 58 15.64 6.30 4.78
C LEU A 58 16.60 5.53 5.67
N THR A 59 16.39 4.22 5.88
CA THR A 59 17.33 3.39 6.67
C THR A 59 18.73 3.34 6.06
N GLN A 60 18.87 3.56 4.75
CA GLN A 60 20.19 3.60 4.08
C GLN A 60 21.02 4.82 4.47
N PHE A 61 20.36 5.88 4.93
CA PHE A 61 21.01 7.14 5.34
C PHE A 61 21.16 7.26 6.84
N PHE A 62 20.54 6.36 7.63
CA PHE A 62 20.58 6.39 9.07
C PHE A 62 21.70 5.49 9.64
N ASN A 63 22.58 6.06 10.46
CA ASN A 63 23.60 5.32 11.18
C ASN A 63 23.18 5.17 12.66
N PRO A 64 22.86 3.95 13.13
CA PRO A 64 22.41 3.71 14.51
C PRO A 64 23.54 3.77 15.56
N ALA A 65 24.81 3.91 15.15
CA ALA A 65 25.93 3.98 16.07
C ALA A 65 25.84 5.25 16.94
N VAL A 66 26.15 5.12 18.23
CA VAL A 66 26.04 6.22 19.21
C VAL A 66 26.79 7.49 18.76
N ASN A 67 27.94 7.33 18.13
CA ASN A 67 28.76 8.44 17.65
C ASN A 67 28.34 9.00 16.28
N GLY A 68 27.48 8.29 15.54
CA GLY A 68 27.08 8.65 14.16
C GLY A 68 25.59 8.99 13.99
N ALA A 69 24.76 8.64 14.97
CA ALA A 69 23.31 8.80 14.87
C ALA A 69 22.91 10.27 14.70
N HIS A 70 23.49 11.18 15.48
CA HIS A 70 23.19 12.61 15.39
C HIS A 70 23.57 13.20 14.03
N ASP A 71 24.75 12.89 13.53
CA ASP A 71 25.24 13.40 12.25
C ASP A 71 24.45 12.84 11.07
N SER A 72 24.05 11.57 11.14
CA SER A 72 23.20 10.97 10.10
C SER A 72 21.80 11.61 10.04
N VAL A 73 21.19 11.88 11.19
CA VAL A 73 19.91 12.62 11.27
C VAL A 73 20.08 14.04 10.71
N ARG A 74 21.15 14.72 11.08
CA ARG A 74 21.47 16.04 10.53
C ARG A 74 21.65 16.01 9.02
N TYR A 75 22.33 15.00 8.49
CA TYR A 75 22.47 14.81 7.04
C TYR A 75 21.12 14.59 6.36
N ILE A 76 20.23 13.76 6.94
CA ILE A 76 18.87 13.54 6.42
C ILE A 76 18.08 14.85 6.35
N LEU A 77 18.32 15.77 7.30
CA LEU A 77 17.62 17.05 7.37
C LEU A 77 18.17 18.10 6.40
N THR A 78 19.49 18.15 6.21
CA THR A 78 20.16 19.29 5.57
C THR A 78 21.13 18.92 4.45
N GLY A 79 21.50 17.64 4.34
CA GLY A 79 22.56 17.22 3.41
C GLY A 79 22.11 17.12 1.94
N SER A 80 20.83 16.83 1.69
CA SER A 80 20.27 16.72 0.34
C SER A 80 18.79 17.02 0.32
N ALA A 81 18.36 17.86 -0.62
CA ALA A 81 16.94 18.19 -0.80
C ALA A 81 16.07 16.92 -1.08
N VAL A 82 16.62 15.93 -1.79
CA VAL A 82 15.92 14.68 -2.10
C VAL A 82 15.69 13.85 -0.83
N VAL A 83 16.71 13.72 0.02
CA VAL A 83 16.60 12.95 1.27
C VAL A 83 15.66 13.65 2.26
N ALA A 84 15.71 14.98 2.35
CA ALA A 84 14.78 15.77 3.13
C ALA A 84 13.33 15.57 2.65
N LEU A 85 13.08 15.60 1.35
CA LEU A 85 11.78 15.35 0.76
C LEU A 85 11.28 13.93 1.09
N LEU A 86 12.14 12.91 0.98
CA LEU A 86 11.78 11.54 1.33
C LEU A 86 11.37 11.40 2.80
N ARG A 87 12.10 12.09 3.70
CA ARG A 87 11.75 12.17 5.12
C ARG A 87 10.37 12.81 5.32
N ASP A 88 10.11 13.92 4.66
CA ASP A 88 8.82 14.62 4.79
C ASP A 88 7.67 13.77 4.28
N VAL A 89 7.83 13.11 3.13
CA VAL A 89 6.85 12.14 2.61
C VAL A 89 6.64 10.99 3.60
N HIS A 90 7.71 10.48 4.23
CA HIS A 90 7.62 9.42 5.23
C HIS A 90 6.80 9.86 6.46
N ILE A 91 7.04 11.05 7.00
CA ILE A 91 6.31 11.59 8.14
C ILE A 91 4.82 11.79 7.81
N TRP A 92 4.52 12.37 6.64
CA TRP A 92 3.13 12.52 6.20
C TRP A 92 2.44 11.20 5.96
N SER A 93 3.15 10.23 5.35
CA SER A 93 2.63 8.87 5.15
C SER A 93 2.39 8.15 6.47
N ALA A 94 3.25 8.34 7.48
CA ALA A 94 3.06 7.77 8.81
C ALA A 94 1.79 8.31 9.47
N SER A 95 1.61 9.63 9.47
CA SER A 95 0.43 10.28 10.04
C SER A 95 -0.85 9.87 9.32
N ALA A 96 -0.81 9.82 7.98
CA ALA A 96 -1.93 9.37 7.16
C ALA A 96 -2.25 7.89 7.41
N SER A 97 -1.22 7.02 7.45
CA SER A 97 -1.41 5.59 7.70
C SER A 97 -2.06 5.31 9.05
N LEU A 98 -1.60 5.99 10.10
CA LEU A 98 -2.17 5.85 11.43
C LEU A 98 -3.65 6.20 11.46
N THR A 99 -4.00 7.35 10.88
CA THR A 99 -5.38 7.84 10.81
C THR A 99 -6.26 6.91 9.96
N LEU A 100 -5.75 6.48 8.81
CA LEU A 100 -6.50 5.62 7.89
C LEU A 100 -6.69 4.20 8.44
N VAL A 101 -5.65 3.60 9.04
CA VAL A 101 -5.75 2.27 9.69
C VAL A 101 -6.77 2.31 10.82
N PHE A 102 -6.71 3.34 11.68
CA PHE A 102 -7.67 3.50 12.75
C PHE A 102 -9.10 3.64 12.22
N SER A 103 -9.33 4.55 11.26
CA SER A 103 -10.64 4.77 10.65
C SER A 103 -11.16 3.52 9.95
N HIS A 104 -10.29 2.79 9.26
CA HIS A 104 -10.63 1.53 8.59
C HIS A 104 -11.03 0.45 9.61
N LEU A 105 -10.29 0.29 10.71
CA LEU A 105 -10.63 -0.65 11.78
C LEU A 105 -11.98 -0.33 12.42
N VAL A 106 -12.25 0.96 12.69
CA VAL A 106 -13.55 1.39 13.21
C VAL A 106 -14.67 1.06 12.23
N ALA A 107 -14.49 1.35 10.94
CA ALA A 107 -15.48 1.05 9.91
C ALA A 107 -15.73 -0.45 9.76
N VAL A 108 -14.69 -1.29 9.83
CA VAL A 108 -14.80 -2.76 9.79
C VAL A 108 -15.50 -3.29 11.05
N PHE A 109 -15.17 -2.74 12.22
CA PHE A 109 -15.82 -3.08 13.49
C PHE A 109 -17.33 -2.78 13.44
N TRP A 110 -17.71 -1.59 13.00
CA TRP A 110 -19.12 -1.16 12.93
C TRP A 110 -19.97 -2.06 12.05
N ARG A 111 -19.36 -2.63 11.00
CA ARG A 111 -20.02 -3.60 10.09
C ARG A 111 -19.99 -5.04 10.59
N GLY A 112 -19.44 -5.30 11.76
CA GLY A 112 -19.34 -6.64 12.31
C GLY A 112 -18.27 -7.51 11.62
N GLY A 113 -17.29 -6.90 10.95
CA GLY A 113 -16.21 -7.61 10.25
C GLY A 113 -15.25 -8.38 11.16
N PHE A 114 -15.39 -8.22 12.49
CA PHE A 114 -14.68 -8.99 13.51
C PHE A 114 -15.29 -10.37 13.77
N ARG A 115 -16.44 -10.70 13.15
CA ARG A 115 -17.14 -11.98 13.35
C ARG A 115 -16.60 -13.07 12.43
N ARG A 116 -16.74 -14.35 12.86
CA ARG A 116 -16.35 -15.50 12.04
C ARG A 116 -16.96 -15.45 10.63
N PRO A 117 -16.21 -15.80 9.62
CA PRO A 117 -14.85 -16.37 9.56
C PRO A 117 -13.71 -15.33 9.46
N ARG A 118 -13.97 -14.02 9.61
CA ARG A 118 -13.04 -12.91 9.31
C ARG A 118 -12.28 -12.37 10.53
N GLU A 119 -12.36 -13.05 11.67
CA GLU A 119 -11.70 -12.65 12.93
C GLU A 119 -10.19 -12.41 12.75
N GLY A 120 -9.49 -13.33 12.03
CA GLY A 120 -8.06 -13.23 11.80
C GLY A 120 -7.63 -11.96 11.08
N MET A 121 -8.42 -11.54 10.09
CA MET A 121 -8.15 -10.29 9.35
C MET A 121 -8.31 -9.05 10.26
N TRP A 122 -9.28 -9.06 11.15
CA TRP A 122 -9.48 -7.95 12.08
C TRP A 122 -8.35 -7.87 13.11
N TRP A 123 -7.94 -9.02 13.68
CA TRP A 123 -6.81 -9.08 14.60
C TRP A 123 -5.49 -8.65 13.97
N SER A 124 -5.24 -8.99 12.71
CA SER A 124 -4.05 -8.53 11.99
C SER A 124 -4.05 -7.00 11.82
N GLY A 125 -5.21 -6.39 11.59
CA GLY A 125 -5.34 -4.93 11.54
C GLY A 125 -5.09 -4.26 12.89
N VAL A 126 -5.56 -4.85 14.00
CA VAL A 126 -5.29 -4.36 15.36
C VAL A 126 -3.80 -4.46 15.68
N LEU A 127 -3.15 -5.57 15.32
CA LEU A 127 -1.72 -5.76 15.49
C LEU A 127 -0.92 -4.72 14.68
N LEU A 128 -1.32 -4.48 13.43
CA LEU A 128 -0.70 -3.47 12.58
C LEU A 128 -0.80 -2.07 13.19
N LEU A 129 -1.98 -1.73 13.73
CA LEU A 129 -2.16 -0.46 14.43
C LEU A 129 -1.24 -0.36 15.65
N ALA A 130 -1.12 -1.42 16.44
CA ALA A 130 -0.22 -1.45 17.59
C ALA A 130 1.25 -1.25 17.18
N VAL A 131 1.69 -1.89 16.09
CA VAL A 131 3.05 -1.72 15.55
C VAL A 131 3.28 -0.30 15.02
N LEU A 132 2.27 0.35 14.46
CA LEU A 132 2.38 1.75 14.00
C LEU A 132 2.48 2.75 15.15
N PHE A 133 1.97 2.40 16.33
CA PHE A 133 2.07 3.26 17.53
C PHE A 133 3.39 3.14 18.28
N GLY A 134 4.11 2.03 18.12
CA GLY A 134 5.28 1.68 18.91
C GLY A 134 6.58 1.81 18.30
#